data_328819c19fbb0ccf255bd375e6ef8e07
#
_entry.id   328819c19fbb0ccf255bd375e6ef8e07
#
_cell.length_a   1.000
_cell.length_b   1.000
_cell.length_c   1.000
_cell.angle_alpha   90.00
_cell.angle_beta   90.00
_cell.angle_gamma   90.00
#
_symmetry.space_group_name_H-M   'P 1'
#
loop_
_entity.id
_entity.type
_entity.pdbx_description
1 polymer ?
#
loop_
_entity_poly.entity_id
_entity_poly.type
_entity_poly.pdbx_seq_one_letter_code
_entity_poly.pdbx_strand_id
1 'polypeptide(L)'
;QTSLPWPTLLTAFDQLDAMLNTMPMEVTFVDHEDINRYFNDGEKVFKRPTTAIGRDVFSCHPPKVEPIVRGIIDSFRKGDRDNVAVWLEKQGRPFYVNYMAVRDKNKKYLGTLELVQDMQFAKDHFARSK
;
A
#
# COMPACT_ATOMS: atom_id res chain seq x y z
N GLN A 1 -19.26 8.01 -23.47
CA GLN A 1 -18.82 8.14 -22.08
C GLN A 1 -19.97 8.63 -21.20
N THR A 2 -20.14 8.04 -20.08
CA THR A 2 -21.21 8.38 -19.17
C THR A 2 -20.67 8.65 -17.78
N SER A 3 -21.28 9.61 -17.09
CA SER A 3 -21.04 9.84 -15.68
C SER A 3 -22.04 9.02 -14.89
N LEU A 4 -21.58 8.41 -13.81
CA LEU A 4 -22.48 7.73 -12.90
C LEU A 4 -23.29 8.78 -12.13
N PRO A 5 -24.59 8.55 -11.90
CA PRO A 5 -25.37 9.46 -11.07
C PRO A 5 -24.84 9.46 -9.63
N TRP A 6 -25.03 10.59 -8.97
CA TRP A 6 -24.48 10.83 -7.63
C TRP A 6 -24.73 9.71 -6.62
N PRO A 7 -25.97 9.20 -6.45
CA PRO A 7 -26.17 8.09 -5.51
C PRO A 7 -25.39 6.84 -5.88
N THR A 8 -25.22 6.55 -7.18
CA THR A 8 -24.46 5.39 -7.65
C THR A 8 -22.98 5.55 -7.33
N LEU A 9 -22.45 6.77 -7.47
CA LEU A 9 -21.06 7.04 -7.12
C LEU A 9 -20.80 6.82 -5.63
N LEU A 10 -21.70 7.33 -4.76
CA LEU A 10 -21.57 7.11 -3.33
C LEU A 10 -21.61 5.63 -2.99
N THR A 11 -22.51 4.88 -3.59
CA THR A 11 -22.60 3.44 -3.38
C THR A 11 -21.32 2.74 -3.84
N ALA A 12 -20.79 3.14 -4.99
CA ALA A 12 -19.56 2.56 -5.50
C ALA A 12 -18.35 2.84 -4.58
N PHE A 13 -18.27 4.05 -4.02
CA PHE A 13 -17.20 4.38 -3.07
C PHE A 13 -17.34 3.59 -1.78
N ASP A 14 -18.54 3.45 -1.25
CA ASP A 14 -18.80 2.65 -0.05
C ASP A 14 -18.42 1.19 -0.28
N GLN A 15 -18.78 0.64 -1.44
CA GLN A 15 -18.44 -0.74 -1.78
C GLN A 15 -16.92 -0.92 -1.92
N LEU A 16 -16.26 0.02 -2.58
CA LEU A 16 -14.81 -0.03 -2.76
C LEU A 16 -14.09 0.05 -1.40
N ASP A 17 -14.52 0.94 -0.53
CA ASP A 17 -13.97 1.06 0.81
C ASP A 17 -14.15 -0.24 1.59
N ALA A 18 -15.34 -0.82 1.54
CA ALA A 18 -15.62 -2.09 2.20
C ALA A 18 -14.77 -3.23 1.65
N MET A 19 -14.55 -3.26 0.34
CA MET A 19 -13.70 -4.26 -0.30
C MET A 19 -12.26 -4.16 0.18
N LEU A 20 -11.73 -2.94 0.22
CA LEU A 20 -10.37 -2.71 0.67
C LEU A 20 -10.19 -3.10 2.15
N ASN A 21 -11.22 -2.81 2.97
CA ASN A 21 -11.19 -3.17 4.39
C ASN A 21 -11.38 -4.66 4.63
N THR A 22 -11.88 -5.39 3.64
CA THR A 22 -12.08 -6.84 3.72
C THR A 22 -10.80 -7.61 3.36
N MET A 23 -9.90 -6.99 2.62
CA MET A 23 -8.66 -7.64 2.20
C MET A 23 -7.79 -7.99 3.41
N PRO A 24 -7.31 -9.24 3.53
CA PRO A 24 -6.48 -9.66 4.67
C PRO A 24 -5.03 -9.18 4.54
N MET A 25 -4.86 -7.91 4.25
CA MET A 25 -3.54 -7.30 4.11
C MET A 25 -3.66 -5.80 4.35
N GLU A 26 -2.55 -5.18 4.69
CA GLU A 26 -2.49 -3.73 4.86
C GLU A 26 -2.27 -3.07 3.52
N VAL A 27 -3.09 -2.07 3.21
CA VAL A 27 -3.02 -1.32 1.96
C VAL A 27 -2.83 0.14 2.30
N THR A 28 -1.81 0.76 1.73
CA THR A 28 -1.54 2.18 1.89
C THR A 28 -1.32 2.80 0.52
N PHE A 29 -1.90 3.96 0.30
CA PHE A 29 -1.68 4.73 -0.93
C PHE A 29 -1.07 6.08 -0.62
N VAL A 30 0.04 6.38 -1.31
CA VAL A 30 0.76 7.66 -1.25
C VAL A 30 0.65 8.27 -2.64
N ASP A 31 0.19 9.52 -2.72
CA ASP A 31 -0.01 10.15 -4.02
C ASP A 31 1.31 10.62 -4.66
N HIS A 32 1.20 11.21 -5.84
CA HIS A 32 2.37 11.66 -6.61
C HIS A 32 3.14 12.82 -5.94
N GLU A 33 2.55 13.43 -4.93
CA GLU A 33 3.20 14.48 -4.12
C GLU A 33 3.77 13.93 -2.82
N ASP A 34 3.83 12.60 -2.69
CA ASP A 34 4.37 11.89 -1.54
C ASP A 34 3.54 12.08 -0.26
N ILE A 35 2.26 12.34 -0.43
CA ILE A 35 1.32 12.53 0.69
C ILE A 35 0.53 11.25 0.91
N ASN A 36 0.45 10.81 2.17
CA ASN A 36 -0.40 9.68 2.54
C ASN A 36 -1.86 10.04 2.32
N ARG A 37 -2.55 9.31 1.45
CA ARG A 37 -3.96 9.57 1.14
C ARG A 37 -4.91 8.53 1.65
N TYR A 38 -4.43 7.30 1.88
CA TYR A 38 -5.31 6.22 2.25
C TYR A 38 -4.54 5.09 2.93
N PHE A 39 -5.15 4.49 3.94
CA PHE A 39 -4.80 3.15 4.39
C PHE A 39 -6.09 2.48 4.87
N ASN A 40 -6.19 1.16 4.62
CA ASN A 40 -7.38 0.43 5.00
C ASN A 40 -7.42 0.19 6.50
N ASP A 41 -8.62 -0.17 7.01
CA ASP A 41 -8.82 -0.46 8.43
C ASP A 41 -8.15 -1.79 8.79
N GLY A 42 -8.03 -2.02 10.09
CA GLY A 42 -7.52 -3.25 10.64
C GLY A 42 -6.25 -3.05 11.42
N GLU A 43 -5.80 -4.13 12.02
CA GLU A 43 -4.57 -4.14 12.80
C GLU A 43 -3.37 -3.99 11.87
N LYS A 44 -2.46 -3.11 12.23
CA LYS A 44 -1.30 -2.81 11.40
C LYS A 44 -0.02 -3.38 11.99
N VAL A 45 0.79 -4.02 11.14
CA VAL A 45 2.15 -4.45 11.49
C VAL A 45 3.01 -3.22 11.76
N PHE A 46 2.90 -2.23 10.88
CA PHE A 46 3.56 -0.93 11.04
C PHE A 46 2.49 0.08 11.41
N LYS A 47 2.37 0.36 12.71
CA LYS A 47 1.31 1.24 13.20
C LYS A 47 1.41 2.64 12.62
N ARG A 48 0.26 3.16 12.19
CA ARG A 48 0.15 4.51 11.66
C ARG A 48 -1.07 5.16 12.28
N PRO A 49 -0.91 6.34 12.89
CA PRO A 49 -2.07 7.07 13.42
C PRO A 49 -2.90 7.60 12.26
N THR A 50 -4.21 7.76 12.48
CA THR A 50 -5.10 8.36 11.48
C THR A 50 -4.61 9.76 11.08
N THR A 51 -3.90 10.44 11.96
CA THR A 51 -3.31 11.74 11.68
C THR A 51 -2.21 11.69 10.61
N ALA A 52 -1.75 10.49 10.21
CA ALA A 52 -0.78 10.36 9.13
C ALA A 52 -1.40 10.68 7.76
N ILE A 53 -2.72 10.58 7.63
CA ILE A 53 -3.41 10.95 6.39
C ILE A 53 -3.22 12.44 6.12
N GLY A 54 -2.85 12.78 4.90
CA GLY A 54 -2.59 14.17 4.51
C GLY A 54 -1.17 14.64 4.81
N ARG A 55 -0.33 13.79 5.42
CA ARG A 55 1.04 14.13 5.77
C ARG A 55 2.02 13.50 4.79
N ASP A 56 3.20 14.08 4.72
CA ASP A 56 4.30 13.57 3.92
C ASP A 56 4.65 12.15 4.37
N VAL A 57 4.79 11.24 3.41
CA VAL A 57 5.07 9.83 3.68
C VAL A 57 6.39 9.66 4.45
N PHE A 58 7.36 10.50 4.19
CA PHE A 58 8.67 10.37 4.81
C PHE A 58 8.65 10.72 6.29
N SER A 59 7.69 11.52 6.73
CA SER A 59 7.55 11.86 8.14
C SER A 59 7.06 10.68 8.98
N CYS A 60 6.55 9.63 8.34
CA CYS A 60 6.01 8.44 9.01
C CYS A 60 7.03 7.31 9.12
N HIS A 61 8.22 7.50 8.59
CA HIS A 61 9.26 6.47 8.58
C HIS A 61 10.43 6.85 9.48
N PRO A 62 11.07 5.86 10.13
CA PRO A 62 12.31 6.12 10.84
C PRO A 62 13.38 6.68 9.89
N PRO A 63 14.27 7.54 10.38
CA PRO A 63 15.30 8.13 9.51
C PRO A 63 16.16 7.12 8.77
N LYS A 64 16.36 5.94 9.33
CA LYS A 64 17.16 4.88 8.70
C LYS A 64 16.55 4.36 7.41
N VAL A 65 15.22 4.29 7.33
CA VAL A 65 14.53 3.71 6.17
C VAL A 65 14.09 4.76 5.17
N GLU A 66 14.08 6.02 5.54
CA GLU A 66 13.66 7.09 4.65
C GLU A 66 14.40 7.08 3.30
N PRO A 67 15.75 6.98 3.25
CA PRO A 67 16.43 6.96 1.96
C PRO A 67 16.03 5.79 1.08
N ILE A 68 15.72 4.64 1.68
CA ILE A 68 15.29 3.44 0.94
C ILE A 68 13.93 3.70 0.30
N VAL A 69 12.97 4.18 1.09
CA VAL A 69 11.61 4.47 0.59
C VAL A 69 11.66 5.57 -0.47
N ARG A 70 12.46 6.61 -0.23
CA ARG A 70 12.62 7.71 -1.19
C ARG A 70 13.20 7.20 -2.51
N GLY A 71 14.18 6.32 -2.45
CA GLY A 71 14.78 5.72 -3.65
C GLY A 71 13.78 4.90 -4.44
N ILE A 72 12.91 4.14 -3.75
CA ILE A 72 11.87 3.35 -4.39
C ILE A 72 10.88 4.27 -5.13
N ILE A 73 10.37 5.27 -4.43
CA ILE A 73 9.40 6.20 -5.00
C ILE A 73 10.00 6.97 -6.19
N ASP A 74 11.24 7.44 -6.04
CA ASP A 74 11.92 8.15 -7.12
C ASP A 74 12.09 7.26 -8.35
N SER A 75 12.38 5.97 -8.16
CA SER A 75 12.51 5.04 -9.29
C SER A 75 11.18 4.84 -10.02
N PHE A 76 10.08 4.87 -9.29
CA PHE A 76 8.74 4.78 -9.89
C PHE A 76 8.42 6.07 -10.66
N ARG A 77 8.74 7.21 -10.07
CA ARG A 77 8.49 8.52 -10.69
C ARG A 77 9.25 8.67 -12.00
N LYS A 78 10.49 8.14 -12.04
CA LYS A 78 11.32 8.17 -13.25
C LYS A 78 10.92 7.12 -14.28
N GLY A 79 10.10 6.16 -13.91
CA GLY A 79 9.73 5.07 -14.80
C GLY A 79 10.77 3.95 -14.87
N ASP A 80 11.73 3.92 -13.95
CA ASP A 80 12.79 2.91 -13.96
C ASP A 80 12.30 1.56 -13.43
N ARG A 81 11.31 1.57 -12.54
CA ARG A 81 10.73 0.37 -11.96
C ARG A 81 9.23 0.55 -11.77
N ASP A 82 8.50 -0.56 -11.68
CA ASP A 82 7.06 -0.55 -11.40
C ASP A 82 6.73 -1.28 -10.11
N ASN A 83 7.69 -2.02 -9.56
CA ASN A 83 7.44 -2.89 -8.41
C ASN A 83 8.74 -3.13 -7.66
N VAL A 84 8.68 -3.08 -6.33
CA VAL A 84 9.76 -3.47 -5.44
C VAL A 84 9.17 -4.30 -4.31
N ALA A 85 9.53 -5.58 -4.27
CA ALA A 85 9.08 -6.49 -3.23
C ALA A 85 10.18 -6.70 -2.20
N VAL A 86 9.80 -6.73 -0.93
CA VAL A 86 10.71 -6.93 0.19
C VAL A 86 10.13 -8.01 1.08
N TRP A 87 10.94 -8.99 1.43
CA TRP A 87 10.57 -10.01 2.41
C TRP A 87 11.28 -9.69 3.72
N LEU A 88 10.55 -9.74 4.82
CA LEU A 88 11.14 -9.47 6.13
C LEU A 88 10.51 -10.35 7.19
N GLU A 89 11.17 -10.42 8.34
CA GLU A 89 10.66 -11.12 9.50
C GLU A 89 10.47 -10.12 10.64
N LYS A 90 9.34 -10.18 11.31
CA LYS A 90 9.05 -9.34 12.47
C LYS A 90 8.32 -10.18 13.49
N GLN A 91 8.83 -10.18 14.72
CA GLN A 91 8.24 -10.95 15.81
C GLN A 91 8.11 -12.45 15.45
N GLY A 92 9.07 -12.96 14.71
CA GLY A 92 9.11 -14.38 14.32
C GLY A 92 8.16 -14.74 13.18
N ARG A 93 7.51 -13.79 12.56
CA ARG A 93 6.56 -14.04 11.48
C ARG A 93 7.09 -13.45 10.15
N PRO A 94 6.94 -14.19 9.05
CA PRO A 94 7.37 -13.67 7.75
C PRO A 94 6.34 -12.71 7.17
N PHE A 95 6.82 -11.62 6.59
CA PHE A 95 5.99 -10.62 5.94
C PHE A 95 6.46 -10.36 4.52
N TYR A 96 5.50 -10.18 3.64
CA TYR A 96 5.72 -9.75 2.27
C TYR A 96 5.28 -8.29 2.16
N VAL A 97 6.20 -7.44 1.76
CA VAL A 97 5.93 -6.01 1.54
C VAL A 97 6.14 -5.72 0.07
N ASN A 98 5.16 -5.18 -0.60
CA ASN A 98 5.27 -4.87 -2.01
C ASN A 98 4.91 -3.42 -2.27
N TYR A 99 5.85 -2.67 -2.82
CA TYR A 99 5.65 -1.32 -3.30
C TYR A 99 5.39 -1.38 -4.79
N MET A 100 4.33 -0.72 -5.25
CA MET A 100 3.93 -0.76 -6.66
C MET A 100 3.61 0.64 -7.15
N ALA A 101 4.07 0.97 -8.33
CA ALA A 101 3.70 2.23 -8.96
C ALA A 101 2.26 2.14 -9.47
N VAL A 102 1.46 3.15 -9.12
CA VAL A 102 0.10 3.27 -9.63
C VAL A 102 0.15 4.27 -10.78
N ARG A 103 -0.25 3.81 -11.97
CA ARG A 103 -0.22 4.63 -13.19
C ARG A 103 -1.58 4.63 -13.84
N ASP A 104 -1.92 5.71 -14.53
CA ASP A 104 -3.16 5.78 -15.30
C ASP A 104 -3.01 5.07 -16.65
N LYS A 105 -4.04 5.17 -17.49
CA LYS A 105 -4.04 4.55 -18.82
C LYS A 105 -2.91 5.06 -19.71
N ASN A 106 -2.45 6.27 -19.47
CA ASN A 106 -1.37 6.90 -20.24
C ASN A 106 -0.02 6.70 -19.60
N LYS A 107 0.05 5.81 -18.58
CA LYS A 107 1.26 5.48 -17.83
C LYS A 107 1.80 6.62 -16.99
N LYS A 108 0.95 7.63 -16.73
CA LYS A 108 1.33 8.72 -15.84
C LYS A 108 1.36 8.21 -14.40
N TYR A 109 2.42 8.51 -13.68
CA TYR A 109 2.56 8.14 -12.28
C TYR A 109 1.56 8.90 -11.41
N LEU A 110 0.69 8.19 -10.73
CA LEU A 110 -0.31 8.75 -9.82
C LEU A 110 0.08 8.63 -8.36
N GLY A 111 0.93 7.67 -8.05
CA GLY A 111 1.35 7.43 -6.68
C GLY A 111 1.89 6.04 -6.48
N THR A 112 2.11 5.68 -5.22
CA THR A 112 2.66 4.39 -4.81
C THR A 112 1.68 3.66 -3.91
N LEU A 113 1.43 2.39 -4.22
CA LEU A 113 0.64 1.50 -3.40
C LEU A 113 1.60 0.60 -2.62
N GLU A 114 1.40 0.50 -1.31
CA GLU A 114 2.16 -0.42 -0.47
C GLU A 114 1.22 -1.48 0.07
N LEU A 115 1.59 -2.74 -0.14
CA LEU A 115 0.89 -3.88 0.47
C LEU A 115 1.79 -4.50 1.52
N VAL A 116 1.24 -4.80 2.69
CA VAL A 116 1.94 -5.56 3.73
C VAL A 116 1.08 -6.78 4.06
N GLN A 117 1.63 -7.95 3.88
CA GLN A 117 0.91 -9.20 4.11
C GLN A 117 1.68 -10.12 5.04
N ASP A 118 0.99 -10.57 6.11
CA ASP A 118 1.50 -11.62 6.98
C ASP A 118 1.46 -12.93 6.21
N MET A 119 2.60 -13.57 6.05
CA MET A 119 2.71 -14.81 5.28
C MET A 119 2.80 -16.05 6.13
N GLN A 120 2.53 -15.96 7.42
CA GLN A 120 2.61 -17.11 8.30
C GLN A 120 1.63 -18.21 7.87
N PHE A 121 0.43 -17.83 7.45
CA PHE A 121 -0.56 -18.81 6.98
C PHE A 121 -0.04 -19.64 5.80
N ALA A 122 0.69 -19.00 4.88
CA ALA A 122 1.25 -19.67 3.72
C ALA A 122 2.41 -20.60 4.14
N LYS A 123 3.27 -20.11 5.02
CA LYS A 123 4.38 -20.90 5.55
C LYS A 123 3.86 -22.15 6.23
N ASP A 124 2.82 -22.01 7.06
CA ASP A 124 2.21 -23.15 7.77
C ASP A 124 1.59 -24.15 6.81
N HIS A 125 0.89 -23.63 5.80
CA HIS A 125 0.25 -24.46 4.79
C HIS A 125 1.28 -25.33 4.05
N PHE A 126 2.35 -24.72 3.55
CA PHE A 126 3.36 -25.46 2.80
C PHE A 126 4.18 -26.41 3.68
N ALA A 127 4.37 -26.07 4.95
CA ALA A 127 5.01 -26.98 5.88
C ALA A 127 4.17 -28.23 6.11
N ARG A 128 2.84 -28.10 6.16
CA ARG A 128 1.93 -29.24 6.35
C ARG A 128 1.80 -30.11 5.12
N SER A 129 2.11 -29.58 3.96
CA SER A 129 1.96 -30.29 2.68
C SER A 129 3.07 -31.30 2.41
N LYS A 130 4.07 -31.36 3.28
CA LYS A 130 5.20 -32.28 3.10
C LYS A 130 4.94 -33.62 3.71
#